data_81705d4d3a4036d9892025498809e837
#
_entry.id   81705d4d3a4036d9892025498809e837
#
_cell.length_a   1.000
_cell.length_b   1.000
_cell.length_c   1.000
_cell.angle_alpha   90.00
_cell.angle_beta   90.00
_cell.angle_gamma   90.00
#
_symmetry.space_group_name_H-M   'P 1'
#
loop_
_entity.id
_entity.type
_entity.pdbx_description
1 polymer ?
#
loop_
_entity_poly.entity_id
_entity_poly.type
_entity_poly.pdbx_seq_one_letter_code
_entity_poly.pdbx_strand_id
1 'polypeptide(L)'
;MLSVMTNNASNIAQNSVSKNNDLLTNAMERLSTGLRINSASDDAAGLQIASRLNANVTGMEQANRNVSDASSMLQTADGALDELMSIADRQKELATQGANGVNSPADLTAIGAEYAELNKEALRIIGSTEYGGNKLFTTLDAGVDFQIGASAAEKLTVTTTVAAEATFTGAITDQATAVTEMGNATDMIDAVAAERSNLGASINRLAHTSANLTNVTENTKEAAGRIMDTDFAVETAAMTKSQLLVQAGTNILSSSNQNTGLVMSLLG
;
A
#
# COMPACT_ATOMS: atom_id res chain seq x y z
N MET A 1 -58.65 36.27 -14.57
CA MET A 1 -59.83 35.48 -14.86
C MET A 1 -59.96 34.40 -13.80
N LEU A 2 -61.02 34.42 -13.00
CA LEU A 2 -61.29 33.37 -12.03
C LEU A 2 -61.95 32.21 -12.83
N SER A 3 -61.17 31.19 -13.21
CA SER A 3 -61.70 29.99 -13.80
C SER A 3 -61.99 28.98 -12.69
N VAL A 4 -63.21 28.51 -12.58
CA VAL A 4 -63.62 27.48 -11.60
C VAL A 4 -63.16 26.10 -11.99
N MET A 5 -62.97 25.83 -13.32
CA MET A 5 -62.53 24.53 -13.84
C MET A 5 -60.99 24.34 -13.82
N THR A 6 -60.20 25.44 -13.87
CA THR A 6 -58.72 25.41 -13.85
C THR A 6 -58.19 26.41 -12.84
N ASN A 7 -57.73 25.92 -11.68
CA ASN A 7 -57.06 26.75 -10.68
C ASN A 7 -55.55 26.84 -11.00
N ASN A 8 -55.18 27.85 -11.81
CA ASN A 8 -53.80 28.05 -12.24
C ASN A 8 -52.85 28.36 -11.04
N ALA A 9 -53.37 29.04 -10.02
CA ALA A 9 -52.55 29.33 -8.79
C ALA A 9 -52.27 28.03 -8.02
N SER A 10 -53.24 27.14 -7.91
CA SER A 10 -53.07 25.81 -7.30
C SER A 10 -52.07 24.96 -8.08
N ASN A 11 -52.12 24.94 -9.41
CA ASN A 11 -51.18 24.19 -10.25
C ASN A 11 -49.74 24.71 -10.10
N ILE A 12 -49.54 26.05 -10.07
CA ILE A 12 -48.24 26.66 -9.85
C ILE A 12 -47.70 26.30 -8.45
N ALA A 13 -48.57 26.38 -7.42
CA ALA A 13 -48.19 26.03 -6.04
C ALA A 13 -47.81 24.55 -5.94
N GLN A 14 -48.59 23.65 -6.56
CA GLN A 14 -48.32 22.21 -6.57
C GLN A 14 -47.00 21.88 -7.25
N ASN A 15 -46.69 22.47 -8.41
CA ASN A 15 -45.43 22.29 -9.10
C ASN A 15 -44.24 22.82 -8.26
N SER A 16 -44.43 23.94 -7.56
CA SER A 16 -43.42 24.51 -6.67
C SER A 16 -43.16 23.61 -5.45
N VAL A 17 -44.22 23.06 -4.85
CA VAL A 17 -44.13 22.11 -3.72
C VAL A 17 -43.41 20.82 -4.17
N SER A 18 -43.77 20.26 -5.32
CA SER A 18 -43.11 19.06 -5.87
C SER A 18 -41.63 19.32 -6.07
N LYS A 19 -41.24 20.40 -6.76
CA LYS A 19 -39.84 20.76 -7.00
C LYS A 19 -39.06 20.97 -5.71
N ASN A 20 -39.64 21.64 -4.71
CA ASN A 20 -38.95 21.85 -3.42
C ASN A 20 -38.87 20.54 -2.60
N ASN A 21 -39.80 19.62 -2.77
CA ASN A 21 -39.74 18.30 -2.13
C ASN A 21 -38.61 17.44 -2.75
N ASP A 22 -38.41 17.50 -4.06
CA ASP A 22 -37.30 16.84 -4.75
C ASP A 22 -35.95 17.40 -4.28
N LEU A 23 -35.85 18.74 -4.16
CA LEU A 23 -34.65 19.41 -3.62
C LEU A 23 -34.38 19.03 -2.16
N LEU A 24 -35.44 18.93 -1.34
CA LEU A 24 -35.35 18.49 0.05
C LEU A 24 -34.83 17.05 0.14
N THR A 25 -35.37 16.16 -0.68
CA THR A 25 -34.97 14.75 -0.73
C THR A 25 -33.48 14.62 -1.13
N ASN A 26 -33.04 15.34 -2.16
CA ASN A 26 -31.65 15.36 -2.59
C ASN A 26 -30.71 15.90 -1.49
N ALA A 27 -31.12 16.99 -0.81
CA ALA A 27 -30.33 17.54 0.29
C ALA A 27 -30.21 16.55 1.47
N MET A 28 -31.31 15.86 1.81
CA MET A 28 -31.28 14.80 2.84
C MET A 28 -30.39 13.63 2.44
N GLU A 29 -30.40 13.21 1.18
CA GLU A 29 -29.55 12.15 0.67
C GLU A 29 -28.05 12.53 0.78
N ARG A 30 -27.68 13.74 0.33
CA ARG A 30 -26.31 14.25 0.41
C ARG A 30 -25.82 14.42 1.86
N LEU A 31 -26.69 14.88 2.75
CA LEU A 31 -26.37 14.97 4.18
C LEU A 31 -26.22 13.61 4.84
N SER A 32 -27.02 12.62 4.40
CA SER A 32 -26.96 11.26 4.93
C SER A 32 -25.70 10.51 4.47
N THR A 33 -25.29 10.69 3.21
CA THR A 33 -24.10 10.03 2.63
C THR A 33 -22.80 10.81 2.88
N GLY A 34 -22.89 12.12 3.13
CA GLY A 34 -21.75 13.02 3.17
C GLY A 34 -21.19 13.35 1.79
N LEU A 35 -21.81 12.86 0.72
CA LEU A 35 -21.34 13.00 -0.64
C LEU A 35 -22.24 13.92 -1.46
N ARG A 36 -21.64 14.82 -2.22
CA ARG A 36 -22.30 15.70 -3.19
C ARG A 36 -22.74 14.92 -4.45
N ILE A 37 -21.91 13.96 -4.88
CA ILE A 37 -22.14 13.09 -6.02
C ILE A 37 -22.44 11.69 -5.50
N ASN A 38 -23.70 11.27 -5.56
CA ASN A 38 -24.18 10.00 -5.04
C ASN A 38 -24.47 9.00 -6.18
N SER A 39 -24.84 9.54 -7.32
CA SER A 39 -25.22 8.76 -8.51
C SER A 39 -24.61 9.36 -9.79
N ALA A 40 -24.57 8.56 -10.85
CA ALA A 40 -24.12 9.02 -12.17
C ALA A 40 -25.01 10.12 -12.77
N SER A 41 -26.24 10.29 -12.27
CA SER A 41 -27.17 11.34 -12.70
C SER A 41 -26.80 12.71 -12.11
N ASP A 42 -26.06 12.76 -10.98
CA ASP A 42 -25.67 14.00 -10.34
C ASP A 42 -24.49 14.67 -11.10
N ASP A 43 -23.46 13.88 -11.41
CA ASP A 43 -22.30 14.30 -12.22
C ASP A 43 -21.55 13.07 -12.74
N ALA A 44 -21.80 12.69 -13.98
CA ALA A 44 -21.16 11.53 -14.61
C ALA A 44 -19.64 11.70 -14.79
N ALA A 45 -19.19 12.94 -15.06
CA ALA A 45 -17.77 13.22 -15.25
C ALA A 45 -17.02 13.22 -13.92
N GLY A 46 -17.56 13.88 -12.89
CA GLY A 46 -17.03 13.88 -11.53
C GLY A 46 -16.94 12.48 -10.95
N LEU A 47 -18.00 11.68 -11.09
CA LEU A 47 -18.01 10.31 -10.62
C LEU A 47 -16.96 9.42 -11.30
N GLN A 48 -16.77 9.57 -12.62
CA GLN A 48 -15.72 8.82 -13.34
C GLN A 48 -14.32 9.20 -12.84
N ILE A 49 -14.04 10.49 -12.65
CA ILE A 49 -12.74 10.98 -12.16
C ILE A 49 -12.51 10.46 -10.74
N ALA A 50 -13.48 10.63 -9.85
CA ALA A 50 -13.37 10.19 -8.46
C ALA A 50 -13.22 8.67 -8.33
N SER A 51 -13.95 7.89 -9.14
CA SER A 51 -13.81 6.43 -9.18
C SER A 51 -12.40 6.00 -9.58
N ARG A 52 -11.79 6.67 -10.58
CA ARG A 52 -10.41 6.41 -10.98
C ARG A 52 -9.40 6.81 -9.89
N LEU A 53 -9.61 7.95 -9.23
CA LEU A 53 -8.77 8.37 -8.10
C LEU A 53 -8.86 7.38 -6.94
N ASN A 54 -10.05 6.92 -6.59
CA ASN A 54 -10.25 5.92 -5.54
C ASN A 54 -9.62 4.56 -5.89
N ALA A 55 -9.70 4.14 -7.15
CA ALA A 55 -9.00 2.93 -7.62
C ALA A 55 -7.47 3.07 -7.48
N ASN A 56 -6.92 4.24 -7.82
CA ASN A 56 -5.50 4.52 -7.62
C ASN A 56 -5.12 4.53 -6.13
N VAL A 57 -5.95 5.13 -5.26
CA VAL A 57 -5.75 5.11 -3.80
C VAL A 57 -5.67 3.67 -3.29
N THR A 58 -6.64 2.84 -3.64
CA THR A 58 -6.67 1.42 -3.23
C THR A 58 -5.42 0.67 -3.72
N GLY A 59 -5.00 0.95 -4.96
CA GLY A 59 -3.77 0.39 -5.54
C GLY A 59 -2.51 0.82 -4.78
N MET A 60 -2.39 2.10 -4.44
CA MET A 60 -1.26 2.64 -3.67
C MET A 60 -1.23 2.13 -2.23
N GLU A 61 -2.39 1.95 -1.58
CA GLU A 61 -2.47 1.35 -0.25
C GLU A 61 -2.01 -0.12 -0.27
N GLN A 62 -2.37 -0.88 -1.31
CA GLN A 62 -1.85 -2.24 -1.48
C GLN A 62 -0.35 -2.22 -1.76
N ALA A 63 0.13 -1.32 -2.61
CA ALA A 63 1.56 -1.16 -2.88
C ALA A 63 2.35 -0.84 -1.60
N ASN A 64 1.81 -0.01 -0.71
CA ASN A 64 2.46 0.29 0.57
C ASN A 64 2.55 -0.94 1.49
N ARG A 65 1.53 -1.82 1.49
CA ARG A 65 1.62 -3.12 2.17
C ARG A 65 2.70 -4.01 1.55
N ASN A 66 2.73 -4.10 0.22
CA ASN A 66 3.76 -4.86 -0.50
C ASN A 66 5.18 -4.36 -0.19
N VAL A 67 5.36 -3.04 -0.07
CA VAL A 67 6.64 -2.42 0.33
C VAL A 67 7.04 -2.84 1.75
N SER A 68 6.08 -2.90 2.68
CA SER A 68 6.33 -3.36 4.05
C SER A 68 6.72 -4.84 4.10
N ASP A 69 6.04 -5.69 3.32
CA ASP A 69 6.36 -7.11 3.19
C ASP A 69 7.75 -7.30 2.56
N ALA A 70 8.06 -6.55 1.50
CA ALA A 70 9.37 -6.56 0.86
C ALA A 70 10.49 -6.15 1.85
N SER A 71 10.27 -5.09 2.62
CA SER A 71 11.22 -4.64 3.63
C SER A 71 11.47 -5.72 4.70
N SER A 72 10.41 -6.39 5.16
CA SER A 72 10.52 -7.48 6.14
C SER A 72 11.28 -8.69 5.57
N MET A 73 11.04 -9.03 4.31
CA MET A 73 11.76 -10.09 3.61
C MET A 73 13.25 -9.77 3.47
N LEU A 74 13.60 -8.54 3.07
CA LEU A 74 15.00 -8.12 2.92
C LEU A 74 15.72 -8.00 4.28
N GLN A 75 15.03 -7.59 5.34
CA GLN A 75 15.59 -7.60 6.71
C GLN A 75 15.86 -9.02 7.20
N THR A 76 15.01 -9.98 6.86
CA THR A 76 15.25 -11.39 7.18
C THR A 76 16.49 -11.92 6.44
N ALA A 77 16.67 -11.51 5.17
CA ALA A 77 17.87 -11.84 4.40
C ALA A 77 19.13 -11.22 5.01
N ASP A 78 19.07 -9.93 5.39
CA ASP A 78 20.20 -9.24 6.02
C ASP A 78 20.59 -9.89 7.34
N GLY A 79 19.64 -10.31 8.17
CA GLY A 79 19.91 -11.04 9.41
C GLY A 79 20.60 -12.38 9.18
N ALA A 80 20.21 -13.13 8.15
CA ALA A 80 20.86 -14.39 7.80
C ALA A 80 22.29 -14.14 7.23
N LEU A 81 22.50 -13.06 6.48
CA LEU A 81 23.81 -12.67 5.99
C LEU A 81 24.75 -12.20 7.13
N ASP A 82 24.20 -11.62 8.20
CA ASP A 82 24.98 -11.27 9.41
C ASP A 82 25.56 -12.50 10.11
N GLU A 83 24.77 -13.57 10.22
CA GLU A 83 25.25 -14.85 10.72
C GLU A 83 26.29 -15.49 9.79
N LEU A 84 26.08 -15.41 8.47
CA LEU A 84 27.09 -15.88 7.51
C LEU A 84 28.39 -15.10 7.60
N MET A 85 28.34 -13.78 7.86
CA MET A 85 29.51 -12.94 8.11
C MET A 85 30.28 -13.44 9.34
N SER A 86 29.56 -13.71 10.43
CA SER A 86 30.17 -14.22 11.66
C SER A 86 30.85 -15.59 11.46
N ILE A 87 30.26 -16.46 10.66
CA ILE A 87 30.84 -17.76 10.28
C ILE A 87 32.10 -17.54 9.42
N ALA A 88 32.06 -16.65 8.44
CA ALA A 88 33.21 -16.35 7.57
C ALA A 88 34.38 -15.75 8.37
N ASP A 89 34.11 -14.87 9.34
CA ASP A 89 35.15 -14.35 10.25
C ASP A 89 35.78 -15.49 11.06
N ARG A 90 35.00 -16.40 11.62
CA ARG A 90 35.52 -17.55 12.36
C ARG A 90 36.33 -18.50 11.46
N GLN A 91 35.89 -18.71 10.23
CA GLN A 91 36.62 -19.50 9.22
C GLN A 91 37.98 -18.85 8.92
N LYS A 92 38.02 -17.54 8.78
CA LYS A 92 39.27 -16.79 8.58
C LYS A 92 40.22 -16.93 9.76
N GLU A 93 39.73 -16.90 11.01
CA GLU A 93 40.52 -17.14 12.22
C GLU A 93 41.14 -18.55 12.17
N LEU A 94 40.32 -19.58 11.92
CA LEU A 94 40.76 -20.97 11.83
C LEU A 94 41.81 -21.18 10.71
N ALA A 95 41.56 -20.60 9.53
CA ALA A 95 42.48 -20.65 8.42
C ALA A 95 43.81 -19.96 8.75
N THR A 96 43.77 -18.79 9.42
CA THR A 96 44.96 -18.10 9.89
C THR A 96 45.74 -18.92 10.94
N GLN A 97 45.02 -19.60 11.85
CA GLN A 97 45.61 -20.51 12.82
C GLN A 97 46.27 -21.71 12.12
N GLY A 98 45.56 -22.33 11.13
CA GLY A 98 46.06 -23.46 10.35
C GLY A 98 47.27 -23.12 9.48
N ALA A 99 47.38 -21.88 9.01
CA ALA A 99 48.50 -21.38 8.22
C ALA A 99 49.83 -21.29 9.01
N ASN A 100 49.77 -21.36 10.35
CA ASN A 100 50.95 -21.30 11.18
C ASN A 100 51.75 -22.62 11.08
N GLY A 101 53.02 -22.54 10.68
CA GLY A 101 53.91 -23.68 10.46
C GLY A 101 54.32 -24.44 11.74
N VAL A 102 53.91 -24.01 12.94
CA VAL A 102 54.16 -24.74 14.19
C VAL A 102 53.11 -25.82 14.48
N ASN A 103 52.02 -25.86 13.74
CA ASN A 103 50.95 -26.83 13.93
C ASN A 103 51.40 -28.26 13.50
N SER A 104 51.08 -29.22 14.33
CA SER A 104 51.22 -30.64 13.94
C SER A 104 50.13 -31.09 12.99
N PRO A 105 50.30 -32.20 12.23
CA PRO A 105 49.20 -32.73 11.39
C PRO A 105 47.93 -33.08 12.15
N ALA A 106 48.06 -33.44 13.46
CA ALA A 106 46.89 -33.69 14.32
C ALA A 106 46.13 -32.41 14.65
N ASP A 107 46.87 -31.27 14.89
CA ASP A 107 46.27 -29.96 15.13
C ASP A 107 45.53 -29.46 13.90
N LEU A 108 46.15 -29.61 12.70
CA LEU A 108 45.52 -29.23 11.44
C LEU A 108 44.24 -30.08 11.14
N THR A 109 44.23 -31.34 11.53
CA THR A 109 43.03 -32.17 11.42
C THR A 109 41.92 -31.68 12.32
N ALA A 110 42.23 -31.27 13.54
CA ALA A 110 41.23 -30.72 14.47
C ALA A 110 40.67 -29.36 13.99
N ILE A 111 41.54 -28.45 13.50
CA ILE A 111 41.15 -27.16 12.91
C ILE A 111 40.29 -27.38 11.67
N GLY A 112 40.65 -28.33 10.79
CA GLY A 112 39.91 -28.67 9.58
C GLY A 112 38.54 -29.28 9.89
N ALA A 113 38.41 -30.02 10.99
CA ALA A 113 37.12 -30.54 11.41
C ALA A 113 36.16 -29.43 11.84
N GLU A 114 36.64 -28.45 12.64
CA GLU A 114 35.83 -27.29 13.03
C GLU A 114 35.44 -26.45 11.79
N TYR A 115 36.39 -26.21 10.90
CA TYR A 115 36.15 -25.49 9.64
C TYR A 115 35.05 -26.18 8.78
N ALA A 116 35.08 -27.50 8.69
CA ALA A 116 34.09 -28.28 7.96
C ALA A 116 32.68 -28.20 8.58
N GLU A 117 32.57 -28.16 9.91
CA GLU A 117 31.27 -27.96 10.58
C GLU A 117 30.72 -26.55 10.35
N LEU A 118 31.57 -25.52 10.33
CA LEU A 118 31.17 -24.15 9.98
C LEU A 118 30.67 -24.07 8.53
N ASN A 119 31.30 -24.76 7.58
CA ASN A 119 30.80 -24.89 6.21
C ASN A 119 29.38 -25.46 6.18
N LYS A 120 29.16 -26.57 6.91
CA LYS A 120 27.82 -27.19 6.97
C LYS A 120 26.77 -26.23 7.54
N GLU A 121 27.14 -25.50 8.58
CA GLU A 121 26.23 -24.53 9.20
C GLU A 121 25.91 -23.36 8.26
N ALA A 122 26.90 -22.83 7.55
CA ALA A 122 26.67 -21.81 6.54
C ALA A 122 25.72 -22.28 5.43
N LEU A 123 25.97 -23.48 4.89
CA LEU A 123 25.07 -24.08 3.88
C LEU A 123 23.69 -24.35 4.43
N ARG A 124 23.57 -24.74 5.71
CA ARG A 124 22.29 -24.91 6.38
C ARG A 124 21.53 -23.58 6.46
N ILE A 125 22.17 -22.49 6.86
CA ILE A 125 21.55 -21.16 6.93
C ILE A 125 21.03 -20.73 5.55
N ILE A 126 21.86 -20.84 4.51
CA ILE A 126 21.48 -20.50 3.14
C ILE A 126 20.27 -21.34 2.68
N GLY A 127 20.31 -22.65 2.94
CA GLY A 127 19.29 -23.58 2.47
C GLY A 127 18.00 -23.62 3.30
N SER A 128 18.05 -23.20 4.59
CA SER A 128 16.92 -23.25 5.53
C SER A 128 16.26 -21.91 5.81
N THR A 129 16.88 -20.79 5.43
CA THR A 129 16.24 -19.48 5.63
C THR A 129 15.06 -19.34 4.67
N GLU A 130 13.86 -19.20 5.25
CA GLU A 130 12.61 -19.13 4.52
C GLU A 130 11.83 -17.85 4.88
N TYR A 131 11.12 -17.30 3.91
CA TYR A 131 10.15 -16.24 4.11
C TYR A 131 8.85 -16.59 3.38
N GLY A 132 7.73 -16.62 4.12
CA GLY A 132 6.44 -16.98 3.55
C GLY A 132 6.36 -18.40 2.96
N GLY A 133 7.21 -19.34 3.42
CA GLY A 133 7.29 -20.70 2.92
C GLY A 133 8.16 -20.89 1.68
N ASN A 134 8.82 -19.84 1.21
CA ASN A 134 9.77 -19.90 0.09
C ASN A 134 11.21 -19.75 0.60
N LYS A 135 12.13 -20.52 0.01
CA LYS A 135 13.56 -20.41 0.30
C LYS A 135 14.07 -19.05 -0.16
N LEU A 136 14.51 -18.25 0.82
CA LEU A 136 14.76 -16.84 0.64
C LEU A 136 15.88 -16.56 -0.36
N PHE A 137 17.06 -17.17 -0.18
CA PHE A 137 18.22 -16.93 -1.03
C PHE A 137 18.02 -17.46 -2.46
N THR A 138 17.39 -18.63 -2.63
CA THR A 138 17.07 -19.15 -3.97
C THR A 138 16.09 -18.23 -4.71
N THR A 139 15.12 -17.67 -4.00
CA THR A 139 14.12 -16.78 -4.58
C THR A 139 14.75 -15.43 -4.96
N LEU A 140 15.63 -14.88 -4.11
CA LEU A 140 16.34 -13.64 -4.39
C LEU A 140 17.38 -13.77 -5.51
N ASP A 141 18.03 -14.93 -5.63
CA ASP A 141 18.97 -15.22 -6.73
C ASP A 141 18.27 -15.20 -8.10
N ALA A 142 17.07 -15.74 -8.17
CA ALA A 142 16.23 -15.66 -9.37
C ALA A 142 15.71 -14.24 -9.68
N GLY A 143 15.81 -13.33 -8.73
CA GLY A 143 15.27 -11.96 -8.81
C GLY A 143 13.80 -11.88 -8.41
N VAL A 144 13.50 -11.02 -7.43
CA VAL A 144 12.14 -10.77 -6.95
C VAL A 144 11.67 -9.41 -7.39
N ASP A 145 10.54 -9.39 -8.08
CA ASP A 145 9.85 -8.16 -8.48
C ASP A 145 8.84 -7.77 -7.40
N PHE A 146 9.11 -6.72 -6.68
CA PHE A 146 8.16 -6.11 -5.74
C PHE A 146 7.32 -5.06 -6.45
N GLN A 147 6.00 -5.21 -6.44
CA GLN A 147 5.08 -4.20 -6.96
C GLN A 147 4.96 -3.06 -5.93
N ILE A 148 5.61 -1.94 -6.23
CA ILE A 148 5.76 -0.78 -5.33
C ILE A 148 4.86 0.40 -5.69
N GLY A 149 3.95 0.24 -6.65
CA GLY A 149 3.02 1.28 -7.08
C GLY A 149 1.74 0.72 -7.67
N ALA A 150 0.79 1.61 -7.97
CA ALA A 150 -0.51 1.25 -8.54
C ALA A 150 -0.44 0.88 -10.03
N SER A 151 0.65 1.24 -10.74
CA SER A 151 0.86 0.93 -12.15
C SER A 151 1.71 -0.32 -12.33
N ALA A 152 1.41 -1.15 -13.33
CA ALA A 152 2.16 -2.36 -13.63
C ALA A 152 3.66 -2.13 -13.93
N ALA A 153 4.04 -0.91 -14.30
CA ALA A 153 5.43 -0.53 -14.58
C ALA A 153 6.21 -0.17 -13.30
N GLU A 154 5.53 0.06 -12.18
CA GLU A 154 6.14 0.49 -10.92
C GLU A 154 6.57 -0.72 -10.09
N LYS A 155 7.69 -1.32 -10.50
CA LYS A 155 8.30 -2.48 -9.84
C LYS A 155 9.69 -2.14 -9.33
N LEU A 156 10.07 -2.75 -8.22
CA LEU A 156 11.44 -2.82 -7.73
C LEU A 156 11.90 -4.27 -7.84
N THR A 157 12.85 -4.53 -8.73
CA THR A 157 13.51 -5.83 -8.80
C THR A 157 14.70 -5.82 -7.86
N VAL A 158 14.76 -6.80 -6.97
CA VAL A 158 15.90 -7.05 -6.08
C VAL A 158 16.46 -8.42 -6.42
N THR A 159 17.77 -8.45 -6.69
CA THR A 159 18.53 -9.68 -6.91
C THR A 159 19.66 -9.71 -5.90
N THR A 160 19.96 -10.87 -5.35
CA THR A 160 21.16 -11.12 -4.56
C THR A 160 21.84 -12.31 -5.18
N THR A 161 23.09 -12.16 -5.55
CA THR A 161 23.94 -13.27 -5.95
C THR A 161 24.65 -13.80 -4.71
N VAL A 162 24.00 -14.69 -3.97
CA VAL A 162 24.69 -15.43 -2.93
C VAL A 162 25.53 -16.48 -3.64
N ALA A 163 26.65 -16.08 -4.20
CA ALA A 163 27.71 -16.97 -4.72
C ALA A 163 28.32 -17.88 -3.62
N ALA A 164 27.65 -17.93 -2.48
CA ALA A 164 28.09 -18.54 -1.24
C ALA A 164 28.06 -20.06 -1.28
N GLU A 165 27.20 -20.70 -2.08
CA GLU A 165 27.18 -22.17 -2.17
C GLU A 165 28.50 -22.76 -2.69
N ALA A 166 29.19 -22.03 -3.57
CA ALA A 166 30.47 -22.47 -4.13
C ALA A 166 31.66 -22.19 -3.21
N THR A 167 31.54 -21.25 -2.26
CA THR A 167 32.66 -20.76 -1.44
C THR A 167 32.75 -21.46 -0.08
N PHE A 168 31.64 -22.02 0.44
CA PHE A 168 31.63 -22.80 1.70
C PHE A 168 31.99 -24.29 1.49
N THR A 169 32.90 -24.63 0.58
CA THR A 169 33.29 -26.02 0.28
C THR A 169 34.74 -26.33 0.58
N GLY A 170 35.51 -25.35 1.04
CA GLY A 170 36.94 -25.50 1.36
C GLY A 170 37.20 -26.43 2.55
N ALA A 171 38.40 -26.97 2.60
CA ALA A 171 38.85 -27.85 3.68
C ALA A 171 40.30 -27.54 4.04
N ILE A 172 40.62 -27.46 5.34
CA ILE A 172 41.96 -27.31 5.85
C ILE A 172 42.52 -28.71 6.14
N THR A 173 43.47 -29.16 5.30
CA THR A 173 44.14 -30.44 5.46
C THR A 173 45.62 -30.32 5.72
N ASP A 174 46.24 -29.22 5.29
CA ASP A 174 47.59 -28.86 5.48
C ASP A 174 47.82 -27.35 5.53
N GLN A 175 49.02 -26.88 5.76
CA GLN A 175 49.35 -25.44 5.84
C GLN A 175 49.07 -24.69 4.53
N ALA A 176 49.26 -25.34 3.36
CA ALA A 176 49.04 -24.69 2.07
C ALA A 176 47.56 -24.49 1.79
N THR A 177 46.71 -25.47 2.11
CA THR A 177 45.27 -25.33 2.04
C THR A 177 44.76 -24.32 3.01
N ALA A 178 45.30 -24.23 4.23
CA ALA A 178 44.92 -23.19 5.19
C ALA A 178 45.21 -21.76 4.65
N VAL A 179 46.32 -21.53 3.97
CA VAL A 179 46.63 -20.24 3.32
C VAL A 179 45.61 -19.93 2.20
N THR A 180 45.24 -20.93 1.43
CA THR A 180 44.19 -20.78 0.38
C THR A 180 42.87 -20.45 0.98
N GLU A 181 42.42 -21.17 2.02
CA GLU A 181 41.15 -20.93 2.70
C GLU A 181 41.10 -19.59 3.44
N MET A 182 42.24 -19.04 3.88
CA MET A 182 42.30 -17.68 4.40
C MET A 182 41.95 -16.64 3.33
N GLY A 183 42.37 -16.87 2.07
CA GLY A 183 41.98 -16.04 0.93
C GLY A 183 40.47 -16.18 0.64
N ASN A 184 39.99 -17.43 0.52
CA ASN A 184 38.60 -17.72 0.27
C ASN A 184 37.66 -17.13 1.33
N ALA A 185 38.04 -17.20 2.62
CA ALA A 185 37.26 -16.59 3.69
C ALA A 185 37.24 -15.04 3.61
N THR A 186 38.30 -14.42 3.11
CA THR A 186 38.34 -12.97 2.89
C THR A 186 37.45 -12.59 1.74
N ASP A 187 37.50 -13.29 0.62
CA ASP A 187 36.62 -13.06 -0.55
C ASP A 187 35.15 -13.25 -0.18
N MET A 188 34.85 -14.21 0.72
CA MET A 188 33.52 -14.41 1.23
C MET A 188 33.01 -13.25 2.09
N ILE A 189 33.84 -12.76 3.03
CA ILE A 189 33.52 -11.59 3.85
C ILE A 189 33.17 -10.41 2.96
N ASP A 190 33.98 -10.17 1.91
CA ASP A 190 33.77 -9.08 0.96
C ASP A 190 32.48 -9.28 0.16
N ALA A 191 32.18 -10.50 -0.29
CA ALA A 191 30.96 -10.83 -1.03
C ALA A 191 29.70 -10.65 -0.16
N VAL A 192 29.71 -11.17 1.07
CA VAL A 192 28.58 -11.02 2.00
C VAL A 192 28.38 -9.55 2.38
N ALA A 193 29.48 -8.79 2.61
CA ALA A 193 29.41 -7.36 2.90
C ALA A 193 28.81 -6.55 1.74
N ALA A 194 29.17 -6.88 0.49
CA ALA A 194 28.62 -6.26 -0.70
C ALA A 194 27.10 -6.54 -0.83
N GLU A 195 26.69 -7.80 -0.59
CA GLU A 195 25.26 -8.15 -0.63
C GLU A 195 24.47 -7.45 0.47
N ARG A 196 24.97 -7.39 1.68
CA ARG A 196 24.34 -6.62 2.77
C ARG A 196 24.21 -5.14 2.42
N SER A 197 25.23 -4.56 1.78
CA SER A 197 25.17 -3.18 1.30
C SER A 197 24.06 -2.98 0.26
N ASN A 198 23.91 -3.91 -0.68
CA ASN A 198 22.86 -3.90 -1.72
C ASN A 198 21.46 -4.03 -1.10
N LEU A 199 21.29 -4.95 -0.13
CA LEU A 199 20.03 -5.10 0.61
C LEU A 199 19.71 -3.83 1.40
N GLY A 200 20.67 -3.26 2.11
CA GLY A 200 20.51 -2.01 2.85
C GLY A 200 20.10 -0.84 1.96
N ALA A 201 20.72 -0.71 0.78
CA ALA A 201 20.34 0.28 -0.21
C ALA A 201 18.89 0.07 -0.71
N SER A 202 18.50 -1.19 -0.93
CA SER A 202 17.15 -1.56 -1.36
C SER A 202 16.11 -1.27 -0.27
N ILE A 203 16.41 -1.56 0.99
CA ILE A 203 15.55 -1.23 2.15
C ILE A 203 15.36 0.29 2.26
N ASN A 204 16.43 1.08 2.11
CA ASN A 204 16.32 2.54 2.11
C ASN A 204 15.46 3.06 0.95
N ARG A 205 15.60 2.49 -0.25
CA ARG A 205 14.74 2.82 -1.40
C ARG A 205 13.27 2.50 -1.11
N LEU A 206 12.97 1.35 -0.51
CA LEU A 206 11.63 0.96 -0.10
C LEU A 206 11.05 1.94 0.94
N ALA A 207 11.86 2.37 1.91
CA ALA A 207 11.43 3.37 2.90
C ALA A 207 11.04 4.71 2.25
N HIS A 208 11.87 5.21 1.31
CA HIS A 208 11.53 6.41 0.54
C HIS A 208 10.28 6.22 -0.34
N THR A 209 10.13 5.04 -0.93
CA THR A 209 8.94 4.71 -1.72
C THR A 209 7.68 4.70 -0.87
N SER A 210 7.71 4.09 0.32
CA SER A 210 6.59 4.09 1.27
C SER A 210 6.19 5.50 1.68
N ALA A 211 7.16 6.36 2.01
CA ALA A 211 6.90 7.76 2.35
C ALA A 211 6.26 8.54 1.18
N ASN A 212 6.76 8.33 -0.04
CA ASN A 212 6.18 8.94 -1.24
C ASN A 212 4.75 8.42 -1.51
N LEU A 213 4.52 7.10 -1.45
CA LEU A 213 3.20 6.51 -1.62
C LEU A 213 2.19 7.07 -0.61
N THR A 214 2.60 7.25 0.64
CA THR A 214 1.75 7.85 1.67
C THR A 214 1.34 9.26 1.30
N ASN A 215 2.29 10.12 0.90
CA ASN A 215 2.00 11.49 0.50
C ASN A 215 1.11 11.56 -0.75
N VAL A 216 1.38 10.73 -1.76
CA VAL A 216 0.57 10.69 -2.99
C VAL A 216 -0.84 10.18 -2.70
N THR A 217 -0.97 9.16 -1.83
CA THR A 217 -2.26 8.60 -1.40
C THR A 217 -3.10 9.66 -0.69
N GLU A 218 -2.51 10.41 0.25
CA GLU A 218 -3.18 11.48 0.97
C GLU A 218 -3.67 12.59 0.03
N ASN A 219 -2.80 13.08 -0.84
CA ASN A 219 -3.15 14.11 -1.82
C ASN A 219 -4.24 13.63 -2.80
N THR A 220 -4.19 12.35 -3.19
CA THR A 220 -5.18 11.77 -4.10
C THR A 220 -6.53 11.59 -3.41
N LYS A 221 -6.56 11.19 -2.13
CA LYS A 221 -7.77 11.14 -1.32
C LYS A 221 -8.39 12.52 -1.16
N GLU A 222 -7.57 13.52 -0.85
CA GLU A 222 -8.04 14.90 -0.75
C GLU A 222 -8.62 15.41 -2.08
N ALA A 223 -7.97 15.09 -3.21
CA ALA A 223 -8.49 15.43 -4.53
C ALA A 223 -9.82 14.74 -4.83
N ALA A 224 -9.98 13.47 -4.46
CA ALA A 224 -11.23 12.74 -4.60
C ALA A 224 -12.33 13.34 -3.70
N GLY A 225 -12.00 13.69 -2.45
CA GLY A 225 -12.91 14.34 -1.51
C GLY A 225 -13.41 15.71 -2.04
N ARG A 226 -12.53 16.55 -2.59
CA ARG A 226 -12.94 17.82 -3.21
C ARG A 226 -13.95 17.65 -4.35
N ILE A 227 -13.97 16.49 -5.00
CA ILE A 227 -14.94 16.20 -6.07
C ILE A 227 -16.24 15.66 -5.48
N MET A 228 -16.15 14.73 -4.55
CA MET A 228 -17.30 13.94 -4.08
C MET A 228 -17.94 14.45 -2.79
N ASP A 229 -17.18 15.07 -1.88
CA ASP A 229 -17.69 15.42 -0.56
C ASP A 229 -18.63 16.64 -0.61
N THR A 230 -19.64 16.63 0.27
CA THR A 230 -20.56 17.74 0.40
C THR A 230 -20.14 18.71 1.50
N ASP A 231 -20.44 20.00 1.31
CA ASP A 231 -20.35 20.99 2.37
C ASP A 231 -21.63 20.92 3.22
N PHE A 232 -21.49 20.40 4.43
CA PHE A 232 -22.60 20.23 5.37
C PHE A 232 -23.32 21.54 5.70
N ALA A 233 -22.61 22.68 5.76
CA ALA A 233 -23.22 23.94 6.07
C ALA A 233 -24.11 24.44 4.94
N VAL A 234 -23.63 24.33 3.70
CA VAL A 234 -24.38 24.69 2.50
C VAL A 234 -25.60 23.77 2.32
N GLU A 235 -25.42 22.46 2.48
CA GLU A 235 -26.50 21.50 2.27
C GLU A 235 -27.57 21.56 3.38
N THR A 236 -27.18 21.81 4.63
CA THR A 236 -28.13 22.03 5.74
C THR A 236 -28.96 23.29 5.51
N ALA A 237 -28.34 24.39 5.02
CA ALA A 237 -29.08 25.61 4.66
C ALA A 237 -30.05 25.36 3.50
N ALA A 238 -29.63 24.58 2.47
CA ALA A 238 -30.48 24.21 1.34
C ALA A 238 -31.66 23.33 1.79
N MET A 239 -31.41 22.35 2.66
CA MET A 239 -32.43 21.51 3.26
C MET A 239 -33.47 22.33 4.03
N THR A 240 -33.02 23.20 4.94
CA THR A 240 -33.91 24.04 5.75
C THR A 240 -34.73 24.98 4.87
N LYS A 241 -34.12 25.61 3.87
CA LYS A 241 -34.81 26.45 2.90
C LYS A 241 -35.90 25.67 2.15
N SER A 242 -35.58 24.49 1.63
CA SER A 242 -36.52 23.65 0.89
C SER A 242 -37.67 23.21 1.79
N GLN A 243 -37.40 22.85 3.05
CA GLN A 243 -38.42 22.48 4.03
C GLN A 243 -39.37 23.66 4.34
N LEU A 244 -38.86 24.86 4.51
CA LEU A 244 -39.66 26.07 4.72
C LEU A 244 -40.53 26.38 3.46
N LEU A 245 -39.96 26.21 2.26
CA LEU A 245 -40.67 26.45 1.02
C LEU A 245 -41.79 25.38 0.76
N VAL A 246 -41.59 24.15 1.17
CA VAL A 246 -42.63 23.11 1.14
C VAL A 246 -43.80 23.49 2.09
N GLN A 247 -43.47 23.91 3.33
CA GLN A 247 -44.47 24.34 4.28
C GLN A 247 -45.24 25.59 3.79
N ALA A 248 -44.54 26.58 3.25
CA ALA A 248 -45.18 27.79 2.69
C ALA A 248 -46.06 27.44 1.49
N GLY A 249 -45.54 26.56 0.60
CA GLY A 249 -46.27 26.10 -0.59
C GLY A 249 -47.55 25.34 -0.27
N THR A 250 -47.53 24.47 0.74
CA THR A 250 -48.73 23.74 1.20
C THR A 250 -49.77 24.67 1.78
N ASN A 251 -49.37 25.72 2.51
CA ASN A 251 -50.28 26.74 3.01
C ASN A 251 -50.90 27.57 1.86
N ILE A 252 -50.10 27.95 0.85
CA ILE A 252 -50.61 28.64 -0.34
C ILE A 252 -51.56 27.74 -1.12
N LEU A 253 -51.25 26.46 -1.25
CA LEU A 253 -52.11 25.49 -1.92
C LEU A 253 -53.47 25.36 -1.22
N SER A 254 -53.46 25.26 0.11
CA SER A 254 -54.68 25.25 0.94
C SER A 254 -55.52 26.50 0.73
N SER A 255 -54.89 27.70 0.82
CA SER A 255 -55.57 28.99 0.61
C SER A 255 -56.15 29.11 -0.83
N SER A 256 -55.39 28.67 -1.84
CA SER A 256 -55.86 28.70 -3.24
C SER A 256 -57.04 27.81 -3.48
N ASN A 257 -57.11 26.61 -2.84
CA ASN A 257 -58.25 25.72 -2.94
C ASN A 257 -59.50 26.23 -2.18
N GLN A 258 -59.29 26.93 -1.04
CA GLN A 258 -60.38 27.57 -0.31
C GLN A 258 -61.05 28.70 -1.13
N ASN A 259 -60.26 29.48 -1.85
CA ASN A 259 -60.77 30.54 -2.72
C ASN A 259 -61.70 30.02 -3.82
N THR A 260 -61.37 28.89 -4.42
CA THR A 260 -62.27 28.23 -5.41
C THR A 260 -63.55 27.73 -4.77
N GLY A 261 -63.50 27.22 -3.52
CA GLY A 261 -64.66 26.81 -2.76
C GLY A 261 -65.62 27.97 -2.44
N LEU A 262 -65.02 29.15 -2.07
CA LEU A 262 -65.81 30.39 -1.82
C LEU A 262 -66.51 30.89 -3.09
N VAL A 263 -65.84 30.84 -4.25
CA VAL A 263 -66.47 31.19 -5.54
C VAL A 263 -67.62 30.26 -5.88
N MET A 264 -67.47 28.95 -5.59
CA MET A 264 -68.54 27.96 -5.81
C MET A 264 -69.73 28.16 -4.88
N SER A 265 -69.50 28.58 -3.62
CA SER A 265 -70.59 28.92 -2.67
C SER A 265 -71.32 30.23 -2.97
N LEU A 266 -70.70 31.13 -3.77
CA LEU A 266 -71.34 32.36 -4.24
C LEU A 266 -72.11 32.22 -5.51
N LEU A 267 -71.91 31.12 -6.25
CA LEU A 267 -72.58 30.80 -7.51
C LEU A 267 -73.74 29.77 -7.36
N GLY A 268 -73.82 29.10 -6.26
CA GLY A 268 -74.91 28.15 -5.90
C GLY A 268 -75.63 28.62 -4.69
#